data_341498cd7e8d280748bd5ccff9c3062c
#
_entry.id   341498cd7e8d280748bd5ccff9c3062c
#
_cell.length_a   1.000
_cell.length_b   1.000
_cell.length_c   1.000
_cell.angle_alpha   90.00
_cell.angle_beta   90.00
_cell.angle_gamma   90.00
#
_symmetry.space_group_name_H-M   'P 1'
#
loop_
_entity.id
_entity.type
_entity.pdbx_description
1 polymer ?
#
loop_
_entity_poly.entity_id
_entity_poly.type
_entity_poly.pdbx_seq_one_letter_code
_entity_poly.pdbx_strand_id
1 'polypeptide(L)'
;MQQTILAPDTADEALLTPQQALLTDDSEAILRFAVDALSAGMGAALVMLTGIRGGAARAVGAQMVVREDGGYCGFVSGGCVESAAAFEAMAALACVEDRVVRYGEGSPWFDIVLPCGGGITLHI
;
A
#
# COMPACT_ATOMS: atom_id res chain seq x y z
N MET A 1 -27.59 6.04 10.02
CA MET A 1 -26.80 6.28 10.14
C MET A 1 -26.47 6.31 10.71
N GLN A 2 -26.44 6.17 10.50
CA GLN A 2 -25.67 6.42 10.74
C GLN A 2 -25.26 6.63 11.26
N GLN A 3 -25.44 6.66 11.37
CA GLN A 3 -24.62 7.04 11.66
C GLN A 3 -24.19 7.29 12.20
N THR A 4 -24.66 7.26 12.34
CA THR A 4 -23.84 7.67 12.62
C THR A 4 -23.29 7.75 13.23
N ILE A 5 -23.55 7.81 13.40
CA ILE A 5 -22.69 8.01 13.68
C ILE A 5 -22.19 7.93 14.33
N LEU A 6 -22.27 7.79 14.39
CA LEU A 6 -21.38 7.77 14.72
C LEU A 6 -20.81 7.53 15.26
N ALA A 7 -20.99 7.30 15.42
CA ALA A 7 -20.19 7.20 15.53
C ALA A 7 -19.58 6.78 16.01
N PRO A 8 -19.50 6.80 16.23
CA PRO A 8 -18.64 6.48 16.37
C PRO A 8 -18.34 5.72 16.51
N ASP A 9 -18.37 5.21 16.30
CA ASP A 9 -17.71 4.59 16.05
C ASP A 9 -17.70 3.93 15.14
N THR A 10 -18.51 3.43 14.71
CA THR A 10 -18.51 3.18 13.41
C THR A 10 -17.71 3.79 12.58
N ALA A 11 -17.71 4.70 12.82
CA ALA A 11 -16.70 5.56 12.31
C ALA A 11 -15.36 4.89 12.35
N ASP A 12 -15.17 4.01 13.25
CA ASP A 12 -13.92 3.29 13.39
C ASP A 12 -13.61 2.44 12.17
N GLU A 13 -14.61 1.85 11.57
CA GLU A 13 -14.38 1.06 10.37
C GLU A 13 -13.99 1.95 9.19
N ALA A 14 -14.61 3.10 9.11
CA ALA A 14 -14.27 4.05 8.06
C ALA A 14 -12.85 4.58 8.24
N LEU A 15 -12.30 4.41 9.42
CA LEU A 15 -10.99 4.93 9.77
C LEU A 15 -9.93 3.84 9.85
N LEU A 16 -10.14 2.72 9.15
CA LEU A 16 -9.08 1.72 9.08
C LEU A 16 -7.82 2.38 8.55
N THR A 17 -6.78 2.34 9.35
CA THR A 17 -5.51 2.96 9.03
C THR A 17 -4.51 1.89 8.68
N PRO A 18 -3.81 2.03 7.55
CA PRO A 18 -2.77 1.08 7.20
C PRO A 18 -1.69 1.02 8.28
N GLN A 19 -1.28 -0.18 8.63
CA GLN A 19 -0.22 -0.39 9.62
C GLN A 19 0.73 -1.46 9.15
N GLN A 20 2.02 -1.17 9.25
CA GLN A 20 3.04 -2.13 8.88
C GLN A 20 3.08 -3.28 9.88
N ALA A 21 2.77 -4.47 9.42
CA ALA A 21 2.78 -5.67 10.26
C ALA A 21 4.17 -6.29 10.31
N LEU A 22 4.94 -6.20 9.22
CA LEU A 22 6.27 -6.78 9.15
C LEU A 22 7.12 -5.99 8.18
N LEU A 23 8.25 -5.49 8.66
CA LEU A 23 9.22 -4.77 7.83
C LEU A 23 10.25 -5.77 7.31
N THR A 24 10.12 -6.15 6.06
CA THR A 24 11.03 -7.11 5.45
C THR A 24 11.13 -6.85 3.94
N ASP A 25 12.26 -7.22 3.36
CA ASP A 25 12.42 -7.23 1.90
C ASP A 25 12.51 -8.65 1.35
N ASP A 26 12.28 -9.64 2.20
CA ASP A 26 12.31 -11.04 1.78
C ASP A 26 11.03 -11.40 1.03
N SER A 27 11.17 -11.73 -0.26
CA SER A 27 10.04 -12.03 -1.12
C SER A 27 9.19 -13.18 -0.60
N GLU A 28 9.82 -14.20 -0.04
CA GLU A 28 9.07 -15.34 0.49
C GLU A 28 8.19 -14.91 1.65
N ALA A 29 8.73 -14.12 2.58
CA ALA A 29 7.96 -13.64 3.73
C ALA A 29 6.80 -12.76 3.28
N ILE A 30 7.04 -11.91 2.28
CA ILE A 30 6.01 -11.01 1.76
C ILE A 30 4.87 -11.81 1.12
N LEU A 31 5.21 -12.80 0.30
CA LEU A 31 4.18 -13.61 -0.37
C LEU A 31 3.46 -14.53 0.61
N ARG A 32 4.17 -15.00 1.63
CA ARG A 32 3.54 -15.80 2.69
C ARG A 32 2.51 -14.97 3.45
N PHE A 33 2.78 -13.70 3.65
CA PHE A 33 1.82 -12.79 4.29
C PHE A 33 0.53 -12.74 3.47
N ALA A 34 0.63 -12.71 2.14
CA ALA A 34 -0.55 -12.74 1.27
C ALA A 34 -1.31 -14.06 1.40
N VAL A 35 -0.58 -15.18 1.40
CA VAL A 35 -1.19 -16.50 1.53
C VAL A 35 -1.91 -16.62 2.87
N ASP A 36 -1.29 -16.13 3.94
CA ASP A 36 -1.90 -16.19 5.26
C ASP A 36 -3.17 -15.35 5.31
N ALA A 37 -3.17 -14.18 4.68
CA ALA A 37 -4.36 -13.32 4.61
C ALA A 37 -5.49 -14.05 3.90
N LEU A 38 -5.20 -14.62 2.73
CA LEU A 38 -6.21 -15.34 1.96
C LEU A 38 -6.74 -16.54 2.72
N SER A 39 -5.87 -17.25 3.43
CA SER A 39 -6.27 -18.40 4.24
C SER A 39 -7.19 -17.99 5.40
N ALA A 40 -7.04 -16.76 5.87
CA ALA A 40 -7.89 -16.22 6.94
C ALA A 40 -9.17 -15.58 6.39
N GLY A 41 -9.39 -15.67 5.08
CA GLY A 41 -10.59 -15.12 4.46
C GLY A 41 -10.50 -13.64 4.14
N MET A 42 -9.31 -13.05 4.19
CA MET A 42 -9.11 -11.63 3.88
C MET A 42 -8.55 -11.46 2.48
N GLY A 43 -8.96 -10.41 1.79
CA GLY A 43 -8.34 -10.05 0.52
C GLY A 43 -6.94 -9.50 0.72
N ALA A 44 -6.11 -9.66 -0.28
CA ALA A 44 -4.73 -9.17 -0.25
C ALA A 44 -4.39 -8.58 -1.61
N ALA A 45 -3.63 -7.48 -1.60
CA ALA A 45 -3.16 -6.84 -2.82
C ALA A 45 -1.64 -6.89 -2.83
N LEU A 46 -1.07 -7.24 -3.97
CA LEU A 46 0.36 -7.18 -4.17
C LEU A 46 0.69 -5.84 -4.81
N VAL A 47 1.60 -5.11 -4.18
CA VAL A 47 2.07 -3.82 -4.69
C VAL A 47 3.51 -4.02 -5.14
N MET A 48 3.80 -3.68 -6.39
CA MET A 48 5.12 -3.86 -6.94
C MET A 48 5.67 -2.56 -7.50
N LEU A 49 6.91 -2.27 -7.18
CA LEU A 49 7.63 -1.12 -7.74
C LEU A 49 8.05 -1.49 -9.15
N THR A 50 7.47 -0.83 -10.16
CA THR A 50 7.68 -1.17 -11.55
C THR A 50 8.42 -0.10 -12.33
N GLY A 51 8.52 1.11 -11.80
CA GLY A 51 9.24 2.19 -12.49
C GLY A 51 9.86 3.17 -11.51
N ILE A 52 11.00 3.71 -11.90
CA ILE A 52 11.75 4.68 -11.10
C ILE A 52 12.14 5.84 -11.99
N ARG A 53 11.96 7.05 -11.51
CA ARG A 53 12.42 8.26 -12.16
C ARG A 53 13.34 8.98 -11.18
N GLY A 54 14.63 9.13 -11.56
CA GLY A 54 15.64 9.69 -10.68
C GLY A 54 16.06 8.70 -9.61
N GLY A 55 16.31 9.19 -8.40
CA GLY A 55 16.73 8.33 -7.31
C GLY A 55 15.56 7.60 -6.66
N ALA A 56 15.84 6.46 -6.05
CA ALA A 56 14.84 5.71 -5.30
C ALA A 56 15.55 4.89 -4.23
N ALA A 57 14.83 4.64 -3.13
CA ALA A 57 15.36 3.86 -2.01
C ALA A 57 15.39 2.36 -2.31
N ARG A 58 14.55 1.89 -3.23
CA ARG A 58 14.47 0.48 -3.57
C ARG A 58 14.61 0.30 -5.08
N ALA A 59 14.95 -0.90 -5.49
CA ALA A 59 15.07 -1.25 -6.90
C ALA A 59 13.72 -1.72 -7.45
N VAL A 60 13.55 -1.60 -8.76
CA VAL A 60 12.39 -2.17 -9.45
C VAL A 60 12.26 -3.65 -9.08
N GLY A 61 11.05 -4.09 -8.81
CA GLY A 61 10.76 -5.43 -8.34
C GLY A 61 10.50 -5.50 -6.85
N ALA A 62 10.76 -4.41 -6.09
CA ALA A 62 10.44 -4.37 -4.68
C ALA A 62 8.93 -4.55 -4.48
N GLN A 63 8.56 -5.26 -3.44
CA GLN A 63 7.16 -5.66 -3.23
C GLN A 63 6.69 -5.36 -1.83
N MET A 64 5.39 -5.14 -1.71
CA MET A 64 4.69 -5.17 -0.44
C MET A 64 3.31 -5.78 -0.66
N VAL A 65 2.75 -6.38 0.37
CA VAL A 65 1.40 -6.95 0.33
C VAL A 65 0.56 -6.22 1.35
N VAL A 66 -0.64 -5.85 0.95
CA VAL A 66 -1.59 -5.12 1.80
C VAL A 66 -2.84 -5.96 1.97
N ARG A 67 -3.22 -6.21 3.24
CA ARG A 67 -4.45 -6.92 3.57
C ARG A 67 -5.62 -5.94 3.54
N GLU A 68 -6.82 -6.47 3.38
CA GLU A 68 -8.01 -5.62 3.35
C GLU A 68 -8.24 -4.87 4.66
N ASP A 69 -7.67 -5.33 5.77
CA ASP A 69 -7.80 -4.65 7.06
C ASP A 69 -6.74 -3.56 7.27
N GLY A 70 -5.89 -3.35 6.29
CA GLY A 70 -4.85 -2.32 6.35
C GLY A 70 -3.49 -2.82 6.81
N GLY A 71 -3.37 -4.06 7.27
CA GLY A 71 -2.06 -4.62 7.62
C GLY A 71 -1.23 -4.82 6.37
N TYR A 72 0.05 -4.43 6.40
CA TYR A 72 0.89 -4.64 5.24
C TYR A 72 2.28 -5.13 5.62
N CYS A 73 2.90 -5.83 4.67
CA CYS A 73 4.19 -6.47 4.84
C CYS A 73 5.07 -6.07 3.66
N GLY A 74 6.32 -5.73 3.94
CA GLY A 74 7.24 -5.31 2.90
C GLY A 74 7.27 -3.79 2.71
N PHE A 75 8.08 -3.33 1.78
CA PHE A 75 8.18 -1.90 1.51
C PHE A 75 8.71 -1.68 0.08
N VAL A 76 8.30 -0.57 -0.51
CA VAL A 76 8.65 -0.19 -1.88
C VAL A 76 9.41 1.13 -1.93
N SER A 77 9.58 1.77 -0.79
CA SER A 77 10.32 3.04 -0.66
C SER A 77 11.04 3.03 0.68
N GLY A 78 11.57 4.16 1.08
CA GLY A 78 12.24 4.28 2.38
C GLY A 78 11.29 4.65 3.52
N GLY A 79 10.01 4.37 3.38
CA GLY A 79 9.01 4.66 4.39
C GLY A 79 8.12 5.84 4.05
N CYS A 80 8.36 6.50 2.91
CA CYS A 80 7.65 7.73 2.59
C CYS A 80 6.31 7.52 1.88
N VAL A 81 6.10 6.38 1.21
CA VAL A 81 4.86 6.15 0.47
C VAL A 81 4.09 4.91 0.88
N GLU A 82 4.62 4.10 1.80
CA GLU A 82 3.98 2.82 2.14
C GLU A 82 2.55 3.00 2.61
N SER A 83 2.31 3.98 3.47
CA SER A 83 0.97 4.21 3.99
C SER A 83 0.01 4.66 2.88
N ALA A 84 0.47 5.56 2.00
CA ALA A 84 -0.34 6.02 0.88
C ALA A 84 -0.62 4.88 -0.09
N ALA A 85 0.39 4.06 -0.39
CA ALA A 85 0.21 2.91 -1.27
C ALA A 85 -0.74 1.89 -0.65
N ALA A 86 -0.70 1.73 0.67
CA ALA A 86 -1.62 0.81 1.35
C ALA A 86 -3.06 1.29 1.25
N PHE A 87 -3.31 2.60 1.38
CA PHE A 87 -4.66 3.13 1.17
C PHE A 87 -5.14 2.85 -0.25
N GLU A 88 -4.28 3.05 -1.25
CA GLU A 88 -4.65 2.75 -2.63
C GLU A 88 -4.95 1.27 -2.81
N ALA A 89 -4.17 0.42 -2.19
CA ALA A 89 -4.35 -1.02 -2.29
C ALA A 89 -5.68 -1.45 -1.64
N MET A 90 -6.02 -0.86 -0.50
CA MET A 90 -7.29 -1.14 0.15
C MET A 90 -8.47 -0.74 -0.74
N ALA A 91 -8.34 0.42 -1.40
CA ALA A 91 -9.37 0.88 -2.33
C ALA A 91 -9.46 -0.04 -3.55
N ALA A 92 -8.32 -0.50 -4.06
CA ALA A 92 -8.30 -1.44 -5.18
C ALA A 92 -8.98 -2.75 -4.81
N LEU A 93 -8.75 -3.24 -3.60
CA LEU A 93 -9.41 -4.45 -3.11
C LEU A 93 -10.93 -4.26 -3.02
N ALA A 94 -11.36 -3.10 -2.52
CA ALA A 94 -12.78 -2.82 -2.39
C ALA A 94 -13.48 -2.74 -3.75
N CYS A 95 -12.78 -2.22 -4.76
CA CYS A 95 -13.30 -2.09 -6.12
C CYS A 95 -13.04 -3.32 -6.98
N VAL A 96 -12.24 -4.25 -6.49
CA VAL A 96 -11.83 -5.46 -7.21
C VAL A 96 -11.23 -5.09 -8.57
N GLU A 97 -10.28 -4.17 -8.57
CA GLU A 97 -9.61 -3.78 -9.81
C GLU A 97 -8.17 -3.37 -9.54
N ASP A 98 -7.32 -3.68 -10.50
CA ASP A 98 -5.91 -3.35 -10.43
C ASP A 98 -5.72 -1.85 -10.68
N ARG A 99 -4.59 -1.32 -10.20
CA ARG A 99 -4.27 0.10 -10.31
C ARG A 99 -2.81 0.30 -10.62
N VAL A 100 -2.53 1.45 -11.25
CA VAL A 100 -1.16 1.93 -11.41
C VAL A 100 -1.13 3.31 -10.80
N VAL A 101 -0.24 3.53 -9.83
CA VAL A 101 -0.13 4.82 -9.16
C VAL A 101 1.30 5.33 -9.24
N ARG A 102 1.44 6.65 -9.24
CA ARG A 102 2.74 7.31 -9.31
C ARG A 102 2.87 8.29 -8.18
N TYR A 103 4.04 8.31 -7.56
CA TYR A 103 4.36 9.23 -6.48
C TYR A 103 5.64 9.97 -6.81
N GLY A 104 5.75 11.20 -6.31
CA GLY A 104 6.91 12.02 -6.55
C GLY A 104 6.93 12.61 -7.94
N GLU A 105 8.13 12.73 -8.51
CA GLU A 105 8.30 13.32 -9.84
C GLU A 105 7.51 12.53 -10.88
N GLY A 106 6.76 13.24 -11.70
CA GLY A 106 5.91 12.63 -12.72
C GLY A 106 4.53 12.26 -12.23
N SER A 107 4.21 12.53 -10.96
CA SER A 107 2.89 12.28 -10.40
C SER A 107 1.97 13.46 -10.69
N PRO A 108 0.69 13.23 -10.99
CA PRO A 108 -0.29 14.32 -11.06
C PRO A 108 -0.64 14.87 -9.67
N TRP A 109 -0.22 14.18 -8.61
CA TRP A 109 -0.48 14.57 -7.23
C TRP A 109 0.80 15.16 -6.66
N PHE A 110 0.78 16.45 -6.38
CA PHE A 110 1.99 17.19 -5.98
C PHE A 110 2.25 17.16 -4.48
N ASP A 111 1.35 16.56 -3.72
CA ASP A 111 1.42 16.58 -2.27
C ASP A 111 2.34 15.51 -1.69
N ILE A 112 2.86 14.61 -2.52
CA ILE A 112 3.82 13.61 -2.05
C ILE A 112 5.16 13.86 -2.74
N VAL A 113 6.11 14.35 -1.96
CA VAL A 113 7.48 14.60 -2.43
C VAL A 113 8.37 13.55 -1.79
N LEU A 114 9.09 12.80 -2.63
CA LEU A 114 9.98 11.75 -2.12
C LEU A 114 11.28 12.36 -1.63
N PRO A 115 11.80 11.92 -0.47
CA PRO A 115 13.08 12.43 0.03
C PRO A 115 14.24 12.23 -0.94
N CYS A 116 14.18 11.21 -1.79
CA CYS A 116 15.22 10.95 -2.78
C CYS A 116 15.12 11.89 -3.99
N GLY A 117 14.09 12.72 -4.06
CA GLY A 117 13.92 13.69 -5.14
C GLY A 117 13.42 13.13 -6.45
N GLY A 118 13.15 11.82 -6.50
CA GLY A 118 12.71 11.16 -7.72
C GLY A 118 11.22 10.85 -7.68
N GLY A 119 10.81 9.94 -8.55
CA GLY A 119 9.44 9.46 -8.60
C GLY A 119 9.41 7.96 -8.81
N ILE A 120 8.32 7.33 -8.38
CA ILE A 120 8.14 5.89 -8.54
C ILE A 120 6.78 5.58 -9.11
N THR A 121 6.70 4.43 -9.77
CA THR A 121 5.45 3.89 -10.29
C THR A 121 5.22 2.54 -9.60
N LEU A 122 4.01 2.37 -9.07
CA LEU A 122 3.61 1.13 -8.41
C LEU A 122 2.44 0.52 -9.17
N HIS A 123 2.50 -0.80 -9.35
CA HIS A 123 1.37 -1.59 -9.84
C HIS A 123 0.74 -2.30 -8.65
N ILE A 124 -0.55 -2.20 -8.55
CA ILE A 124 -1.32 -2.80 -7.46
C ILE A 124 -2.29 -3.81 -8.03
#